data_69d0aca0045846749dcb489d7871557d
#
_entry.id   69d0aca0045846749dcb489d7871557d
#
_cell.length_a   1.000
_cell.length_b   1.000
_cell.length_c   1.000
_cell.angle_alpha   90.00
_cell.angle_beta   90.00
_cell.angle_gamma   90.00
#
_symmetry.space_group_name_H-M   'P 1'
#
loop_
_entity.id
_entity.type
_entity.pdbx_description
1 polymer ?
#
loop_
_entity_poly.entity_id
_entity_poly.type
_entity_poly.pdbx_seq_one_letter_code
_entity_poly.pdbx_strand_id
1 'polypeptide(L)'
;MKKTIIGLLVAMSLGVHAQGVIDEVIWVVGDEAILRSEVEEERLRAQYEGQQIKGDPYCVIPEQLAVQKLFLHQAEIDSVSANESSVSHQVDMRINYYINQIGSKEKMEEYFRKTSSDIREEMMTTVRNQMIIQQMQSKLTENIKPTPADIRRYYNSLPADSIPMMPAQVEVQILSFEPPVPVEETERIKQRLREFTERVQNGSADFSMLARLYSEDTESAKRGGELGFVGRGQLVPEFAEVAFNLNDPKRVSRIVQTEYGYHIIQLIEKKGERINCRHILLRPRISATDKINAIERLDSIAQLIRNDSLQFEQAVILFSQDKNTVMNAGLMINPNTGGSQFEYQDLAPEVAKQIYNMQEGDVSQPFVMMDQQKNREVCAVVRLKKKTDVHRANLTDDFQMIKSMLEQKLSRDFLHNWILKKQKETYIQISPEWQGCDFEYPNWIH
;
A
#
# COMPACT_ATOMS: atom_id res chain seq x y z
N MET A 1 40.26 47.13 -67.41
CA MET A 1 41.14 46.98 -66.25
C MET A 1 40.25 46.56 -65.08
N LYS A 2 40.16 45.26 -64.83
CA LYS A 2 39.43 44.68 -63.66
C LYS A 2 40.43 43.75 -62.98
N LYS A 3 40.83 44.11 -61.79
CA LYS A 3 41.65 43.26 -60.89
C LYS A 3 40.75 42.36 -60.09
N THR A 4 40.87 41.06 -60.28
CA THR A 4 40.21 39.99 -59.54
C THR A 4 41.10 39.70 -58.32
N ILE A 5 40.51 39.86 -57.11
CA ILE A 5 41.12 39.46 -55.85
C ILE A 5 40.47 38.09 -55.47
N ILE A 6 41.35 37.06 -55.52
CA ILE A 6 40.97 35.73 -55.02
C ILE A 6 41.19 35.73 -53.50
N GLY A 7 40.13 35.71 -52.75
CA GLY A 7 40.16 35.49 -51.31
C GLY A 7 40.15 34.00 -50.94
N LEU A 8 41.27 33.55 -50.35
CA LEU A 8 41.44 32.18 -49.85
C LEU A 8 40.64 31.99 -48.52
N LEU A 9 39.54 31.28 -48.62
CA LEU A 9 38.75 30.89 -47.43
C LEU A 9 39.42 29.64 -46.84
N VAL A 10 40.20 29.83 -45.75
CA VAL A 10 40.64 28.75 -44.87
C VAL A 10 39.49 28.34 -43.98
N ALA A 11 38.86 27.24 -44.31
CA ALA A 11 37.89 26.59 -43.44
C ALA A 11 38.62 25.94 -42.26
N MET A 12 38.68 26.64 -41.10
CA MET A 12 39.01 26.00 -39.82
C MET A 12 37.84 25.09 -39.44
N SER A 13 37.98 23.80 -39.70
CA SER A 13 37.15 22.76 -39.08
C SER A 13 37.49 22.69 -37.58
N LEU A 14 36.75 23.43 -36.78
CA LEU A 14 36.68 23.19 -35.35
C LEU A 14 36.00 21.82 -35.14
N GLY A 15 36.85 20.79 -35.04
CA GLY A 15 36.42 19.50 -34.54
C GLY A 15 35.93 19.67 -33.09
N VAL A 16 34.63 19.77 -32.91
CA VAL A 16 34.01 19.59 -31.61
C VAL A 16 34.20 18.11 -31.28
N HIS A 17 35.29 17.81 -30.58
CA HIS A 17 35.41 16.55 -29.87
C HIS A 17 34.34 16.64 -28.74
N ALA A 18 33.23 15.97 -28.92
CA ALA A 18 32.39 15.58 -27.78
C ALA A 18 33.27 14.62 -26.97
N GLN A 19 34.03 15.17 -26.03
CA GLN A 19 34.59 14.40 -24.93
C GLN A 19 33.36 13.88 -24.16
N GLY A 20 33.05 12.60 -24.32
CA GLY A 20 32.19 11.91 -23.37
C GLY A 20 32.79 12.17 -21.99
N VAL A 21 32.06 12.88 -21.14
CA VAL A 21 32.48 13.06 -19.75
C VAL A 21 32.55 11.65 -19.18
N ILE A 22 33.77 11.13 -18.99
CA ILE A 22 34.00 9.88 -18.28
C ILE A 22 33.60 10.20 -16.84
N ASP A 23 32.61 9.50 -16.35
CA ASP A 23 32.13 9.69 -14.98
C ASP A 23 33.25 9.34 -13.98
N GLU A 24 33.35 10.12 -12.93
CA GLU A 24 34.41 9.98 -11.95
C GLU A 24 34.07 8.88 -10.93
N VAL A 25 34.96 7.87 -10.82
CA VAL A 25 34.90 6.89 -9.74
C VAL A 25 35.41 7.54 -8.47
N ILE A 26 34.52 7.76 -7.51
CA ILE A 26 34.85 8.44 -6.25
C ILE A 26 35.17 7.46 -5.10
N TRP A 27 34.49 6.31 -5.09
CA TRP A 27 34.71 5.23 -4.13
C TRP A 27 34.69 3.88 -4.85
N VAL A 28 35.38 2.89 -4.30
CA VAL A 28 35.26 1.48 -4.65
C VAL A 28 35.04 0.70 -3.38
N VAL A 29 34.03 -0.19 -3.36
CA VAL A 29 33.67 -1.06 -2.24
C VAL A 29 33.55 -2.49 -2.77
N GLY A 30 34.49 -3.37 -2.45
CA GLY A 30 34.60 -4.67 -3.08
C GLY A 30 34.85 -4.52 -4.59
N ASP A 31 33.97 -5.07 -5.41
CA ASP A 31 34.02 -5.01 -6.87
C ASP A 31 33.12 -3.89 -7.44
N GLU A 32 32.46 -3.11 -6.58
CA GLU A 32 31.48 -2.09 -6.95
C GLU A 32 32.07 -0.68 -6.87
N ALA A 33 31.97 0.07 -7.97
CA ALA A 33 32.30 1.49 -7.99
C ALA A 33 31.10 2.34 -7.58
N ILE A 34 31.39 3.48 -6.93
CA ILE A 34 30.44 4.56 -6.72
C ILE A 34 30.90 5.73 -7.56
N LEU A 35 29.99 6.23 -8.40
CA LEU A 35 30.26 7.29 -9.34
C LEU A 35 29.82 8.65 -8.78
N ARG A 36 30.47 9.71 -9.22
CA ARG A 36 30.09 11.07 -8.87
C ARG A 36 28.67 11.40 -9.32
N SER A 37 28.27 10.89 -10.49
CA SER A 37 26.89 11.05 -10.99
C SER A 37 25.84 10.42 -10.07
N GLU A 38 26.13 9.24 -9.47
CA GLU A 38 25.22 8.60 -8.51
C GLU A 38 24.98 9.50 -7.28
N VAL A 39 26.03 10.16 -6.80
CA VAL A 39 25.92 11.10 -5.66
C VAL A 39 25.08 12.32 -6.04
N GLU A 40 25.29 12.88 -7.23
CA GLU A 40 24.50 14.02 -7.68
C GLU A 40 23.02 13.66 -7.90
N GLU A 41 22.75 12.49 -8.47
CA GLU A 41 21.38 11.99 -8.63
C GLU A 41 20.66 11.83 -7.29
N GLU A 42 21.31 11.22 -6.29
CA GLU A 42 20.73 11.07 -4.94
C GLU A 42 20.53 12.43 -4.26
N ARG A 43 21.49 13.34 -4.41
CA ARG A 43 21.38 14.70 -3.85
C ARG A 43 20.19 15.47 -4.46
N LEU A 44 20.05 15.40 -5.78
CA LEU A 44 18.93 16.05 -6.48
C LEU A 44 17.59 15.41 -6.12
N ARG A 45 17.56 14.09 -5.98
CA ARG A 45 16.37 13.36 -5.53
C ARG A 45 15.93 13.79 -4.13
N ALA A 46 16.87 13.81 -3.17
CA ALA A 46 16.59 14.25 -1.80
C ALA A 46 16.08 15.70 -1.77
N GLN A 47 16.68 16.58 -2.56
CA GLN A 47 16.22 17.97 -2.67
C GLN A 47 14.80 18.06 -3.24
N TYR A 48 14.48 17.28 -4.27
CA TYR A 48 13.16 17.26 -4.90
C TYR A 48 12.07 16.71 -3.95
N GLU A 49 12.41 15.67 -3.20
CA GLU A 49 11.51 15.06 -2.21
C GLU A 49 11.39 15.87 -0.91
N GLY A 50 12.11 17.00 -0.80
CA GLY A 50 12.12 17.83 0.39
C GLY A 50 12.78 17.19 1.60
N GLN A 51 13.61 16.16 1.38
CA GLN A 51 14.36 15.50 2.43
C GLN A 51 15.54 16.37 2.87
N GLN A 52 15.67 16.61 4.16
CA GLN A 52 16.82 17.33 4.71
C GLN A 52 17.96 16.33 5.01
N ILE A 53 19.05 16.44 4.27
CA ILE A 53 20.29 15.71 4.55
C ILE A 53 20.99 16.41 5.70
N LYS A 54 21.18 15.70 6.83
CA LYS A 54 21.91 16.23 7.98
C LYS A 54 23.41 16.08 7.72
N GLY A 55 24.11 17.18 7.52
CA GLY A 55 25.54 17.22 7.19
C GLY A 55 25.82 17.62 5.74
N ASP A 56 27.07 17.48 5.32
CA ASP A 56 27.47 17.73 3.95
C ASP A 56 26.95 16.58 3.04
N PRO A 57 26.12 16.87 2.02
CA PRO A 57 25.62 15.84 1.11
C PRO A 57 26.75 15.06 0.40
N TYR A 58 27.88 15.70 0.12
CA TYR A 58 29.03 15.06 -0.52
C TYR A 58 29.85 14.17 0.44
N CYS A 59 29.54 14.16 1.71
CA CYS A 59 30.07 13.21 2.68
C CYS A 59 29.04 12.11 3.00
N VAL A 60 27.80 12.52 3.29
CA VAL A 60 26.73 11.63 3.74
C VAL A 60 26.28 10.66 2.64
N ILE A 61 26.04 11.16 1.42
CA ILE A 61 25.52 10.33 0.31
C ILE A 61 26.51 9.24 -0.11
N PRO A 62 27.81 9.56 -0.36
CA PRO A 62 28.79 8.52 -0.72
C PRO A 62 28.91 7.45 0.36
N GLU A 63 28.88 7.82 1.64
CA GLU A 63 28.92 6.85 2.72
C GLU A 63 27.69 5.96 2.74
N GLN A 64 26.49 6.50 2.54
CA GLN A 64 25.27 5.72 2.45
C GLN A 64 25.29 4.75 1.26
N LEU A 65 25.79 5.18 0.11
CA LEU A 65 25.97 4.32 -1.06
C LEU A 65 26.99 3.21 -0.77
N ALA A 66 28.11 3.54 -0.10
CA ALA A 66 29.11 2.55 0.29
C ALA A 66 28.54 1.48 1.24
N VAL A 67 27.74 1.88 2.21
CA VAL A 67 27.02 0.94 3.12
C VAL A 67 26.06 0.04 2.30
N GLN A 68 25.36 0.59 1.32
CA GLN A 68 24.48 -0.21 0.45
C GLN A 68 25.28 -1.25 -0.35
N LYS A 69 26.44 -0.85 -0.90
CA LYS A 69 27.35 -1.75 -1.65
C LYS A 69 27.86 -2.89 -0.73
N LEU A 70 28.17 -2.62 0.55
CA LEU A 70 28.55 -3.68 1.49
C LEU A 70 27.46 -4.73 1.68
N PHE A 71 26.18 -4.29 1.77
CA PHE A 71 25.05 -5.23 1.86
C PHE A 71 24.84 -6.02 0.58
N LEU A 72 24.95 -5.39 -0.60
CA LEU A 72 24.84 -6.06 -1.90
C LEU A 72 25.94 -7.10 -2.07
N HIS A 73 27.19 -6.75 -1.80
CA HIS A 73 28.32 -7.67 -1.85
C HIS A 73 28.13 -8.87 -0.91
N GLN A 74 27.66 -8.65 0.32
CA GLN A 74 27.37 -9.77 1.24
C GLN A 74 26.17 -10.61 0.73
N ALA A 75 25.17 -9.98 0.11
CA ALA A 75 24.01 -10.69 -0.44
C ALA A 75 24.42 -11.65 -1.56
N GLU A 76 25.38 -11.29 -2.39
CA GLU A 76 25.95 -12.17 -3.42
C GLU A 76 26.63 -13.39 -2.77
N ILE A 77 27.49 -13.17 -1.78
CA ILE A 77 28.17 -14.25 -1.02
C ILE A 77 27.12 -15.19 -0.40
N ASP A 78 26.07 -14.63 0.18
CA ASP A 78 25.01 -15.38 0.90
C ASP A 78 23.89 -15.90 -0.02
N SER A 79 23.99 -15.67 -1.34
CA SER A 79 22.98 -16.03 -2.36
C SER A 79 21.57 -15.49 -2.04
N VAL A 80 21.51 -14.27 -1.53
CA VAL A 80 20.25 -13.56 -1.30
C VAL A 80 19.81 -12.87 -2.57
N SER A 81 18.60 -13.14 -3.04
CA SER A 81 18.06 -12.57 -4.29
C SER A 81 16.64 -12.05 -4.11
N ALA A 82 16.28 -11.00 -4.84
CA ALA A 82 14.91 -10.49 -4.85
C ALA A 82 13.98 -11.35 -5.72
N ASN A 83 12.70 -11.39 -5.35
CA ASN A 83 11.67 -12.01 -6.17
C ASN A 83 11.32 -11.08 -7.34
N GLU A 84 11.63 -11.49 -8.58
CA GLU A 84 11.45 -10.67 -9.78
C GLU A 84 9.98 -10.27 -10.04
N SER A 85 9.01 -11.10 -9.68
CA SER A 85 7.59 -10.73 -9.78
C SER A 85 7.23 -9.59 -8.83
N SER A 86 7.78 -9.61 -7.62
CA SER A 86 7.59 -8.55 -6.62
C SER A 86 8.29 -7.26 -7.04
N VAL A 87 9.50 -7.36 -7.59
CA VAL A 87 10.23 -6.20 -8.16
C VAL A 87 9.40 -5.56 -9.27
N SER A 88 8.95 -6.37 -10.25
CA SER A 88 8.12 -5.86 -11.36
C SER A 88 6.84 -5.20 -10.87
N HIS A 89 6.15 -5.79 -9.91
CA HIS A 89 4.94 -5.21 -9.35
C HIS A 89 5.18 -3.86 -8.66
N GLN A 90 6.25 -3.74 -7.86
CA GLN A 90 6.60 -2.46 -7.21
C GLN A 90 6.97 -1.38 -8.24
N VAL A 91 7.70 -1.76 -9.28
CA VAL A 91 8.04 -0.83 -10.39
C VAL A 91 6.78 -0.37 -11.12
N ASP A 92 5.85 -1.28 -11.42
CA ASP A 92 4.57 -0.93 -12.05
C ASP A 92 3.76 0.05 -11.20
N MET A 93 3.73 -0.15 -9.89
CA MET A 93 3.06 0.79 -8.97
C MET A 93 3.73 2.17 -8.97
N ARG A 94 5.07 2.24 -8.93
CA ARG A 94 5.81 3.51 -8.96
C ARG A 94 5.61 4.25 -10.29
N ILE A 95 5.69 3.56 -11.42
CA ILE A 95 5.45 4.16 -12.74
C ILE A 95 4.02 4.70 -12.83
N ASN A 96 3.02 3.93 -12.40
CA ASN A 96 1.64 4.38 -12.37
C ASN A 96 1.43 5.60 -11.46
N TYR A 97 2.11 5.63 -10.31
CA TYR A 97 2.10 6.78 -9.42
C TYR A 97 2.66 8.03 -10.12
N TYR A 98 3.83 7.94 -10.79
CA TYR A 98 4.40 9.07 -11.53
C TYR A 98 3.49 9.52 -12.68
N ILE A 99 2.93 8.58 -13.45
CA ILE A 99 1.99 8.92 -14.53
C ILE A 99 0.77 9.69 -13.98
N ASN A 100 0.23 9.26 -12.84
CA ASN A 100 -0.90 9.93 -12.20
C ASN A 100 -0.54 11.33 -11.67
N GLN A 101 0.64 11.51 -11.10
CA GLN A 101 1.10 12.80 -10.58
C GLN A 101 1.47 13.78 -11.70
N ILE A 102 2.13 13.32 -12.74
CA ILE A 102 2.60 14.16 -13.86
C ILE A 102 1.50 14.36 -14.91
N GLY A 103 0.53 13.42 -14.98
CA GLY A 103 -0.69 13.51 -15.78
C GLY A 103 -0.73 12.62 -17.02
N SER A 104 0.41 12.20 -17.61
CA SER A 104 0.45 11.21 -18.69
C SER A 104 1.81 10.53 -18.82
N LYS A 105 1.85 9.43 -19.56
CA LYS A 105 3.09 8.70 -19.88
C LYS A 105 4.07 9.58 -20.66
N GLU A 106 3.60 10.31 -21.66
CA GLU A 106 4.40 11.17 -22.52
C GLU A 106 5.06 12.30 -21.70
N LYS A 107 4.30 12.91 -20.79
CA LYS A 107 4.83 13.94 -19.89
C LYS A 107 5.86 13.36 -18.91
N MET A 108 5.69 12.12 -18.47
CA MET A 108 6.68 11.43 -17.63
C MET A 108 7.97 11.21 -18.43
N GLU A 109 7.89 10.75 -19.68
CA GLU A 109 9.06 10.59 -20.57
C GLU A 109 9.78 11.92 -20.83
N GLU A 110 9.04 13.00 -21.05
CA GLU A 110 9.57 14.35 -21.20
C GLU A 110 10.26 14.83 -19.91
N TYR A 111 9.64 14.62 -18.76
CA TYR A 111 10.17 15.01 -17.46
C TYR A 111 11.50 14.31 -17.13
N PHE A 112 11.54 12.99 -17.29
CA PHE A 112 12.75 12.20 -17.04
C PHE A 112 13.74 12.24 -18.22
N ARG A 113 13.37 12.78 -19.39
CA ARG A 113 14.14 12.78 -20.64
C ARG A 113 14.61 11.38 -21.06
N LYS A 114 13.78 10.38 -20.79
CA LYS A 114 14.05 8.96 -21.04
C LYS A 114 12.76 8.29 -21.54
N THR A 115 12.91 7.20 -22.30
CA THR A 115 11.74 6.41 -22.68
C THR A 115 11.15 5.68 -21.47
N SER A 116 9.87 5.34 -21.51
CA SER A 116 9.25 4.53 -20.45
C SER A 116 9.95 3.19 -20.24
N SER A 117 10.57 2.64 -21.28
CA SER A 117 11.35 1.40 -21.18
C SER A 117 12.62 1.62 -20.37
N ASP A 118 13.36 2.69 -20.64
CA ASP A 118 14.61 3.03 -19.93
C ASP A 118 14.33 3.37 -18.47
N ILE A 119 13.27 4.17 -18.22
CA ILE A 119 12.80 4.49 -16.85
C ILE A 119 12.47 3.20 -16.10
N ARG A 120 11.77 2.26 -16.76
CA ARG A 120 11.42 0.98 -16.15
C ARG A 120 12.66 0.15 -15.82
N GLU A 121 13.62 0.05 -16.71
CA GLU A 121 14.85 -0.74 -16.52
C GLU A 121 15.68 -0.20 -15.34
N GLU A 122 15.87 1.11 -15.27
CA GLU A 122 16.55 1.76 -14.14
C GLU A 122 15.81 1.52 -12.82
N MET A 123 14.49 1.68 -12.83
CA MET A 123 13.67 1.40 -11.65
C MET A 123 13.74 -0.07 -11.24
N MET A 124 13.77 -1.01 -12.18
CA MET A 124 13.92 -2.45 -11.90
C MET A 124 15.22 -2.72 -11.15
N THR A 125 16.33 -2.12 -11.58
CA THR A 125 17.62 -2.27 -10.90
C THR A 125 17.60 -1.67 -9.49
N THR A 126 17.10 -0.44 -9.36
CA THR A 126 17.03 0.25 -8.07
C THR A 126 16.14 -0.51 -7.07
N VAL A 127 14.94 -0.91 -7.49
CA VAL A 127 13.99 -1.64 -6.63
C VAL A 127 14.55 -3.02 -6.26
N ARG A 128 15.17 -3.73 -7.21
CA ARG A 128 15.83 -5.01 -6.94
C ARG A 128 16.90 -4.87 -5.87
N ASN A 129 17.81 -3.92 -6.00
CA ASN A 129 18.87 -3.67 -5.03
C ASN A 129 18.29 -3.31 -3.65
N GLN A 130 17.29 -2.44 -3.58
CA GLN A 130 16.60 -2.10 -2.32
C GLN A 130 15.99 -3.33 -1.66
N MET A 131 15.35 -4.21 -2.43
CA MET A 131 14.77 -5.45 -1.89
C MET A 131 15.84 -6.43 -1.40
N ILE A 132 16.95 -6.57 -2.13
CA ILE A 132 18.08 -7.41 -1.73
C ILE A 132 18.70 -6.91 -0.42
N ILE A 133 18.95 -5.59 -0.32
CA ILE A 133 19.49 -4.96 0.90
C ILE A 133 18.56 -5.22 2.08
N GLN A 134 17.26 -4.99 1.90
CA GLN A 134 16.27 -5.23 2.95
C GLN A 134 16.22 -6.69 3.40
N GLN A 135 16.25 -7.63 2.45
CA GLN A 135 16.29 -9.06 2.76
C GLN A 135 17.58 -9.46 3.47
N MET A 136 18.73 -8.89 3.05
CA MET A 136 20.00 -9.13 3.71
C MET A 136 20.01 -8.62 5.15
N GLN A 137 19.53 -7.40 5.38
CA GLN A 137 19.38 -6.84 6.74
C GLN A 137 18.45 -7.71 7.60
N SER A 138 17.31 -8.15 7.03
CA SER A 138 16.38 -9.05 7.71
C SER A 138 17.03 -10.39 8.07
N LYS A 139 17.78 -10.99 7.16
CA LYS A 139 18.51 -12.24 7.37
C LYS A 139 19.55 -12.11 8.48
N LEU A 140 20.29 -11.01 8.48
CA LEU A 140 21.30 -10.72 9.50
C LEU A 140 20.69 -10.53 10.91
N THR A 141 19.47 -10.03 10.97
CA THR A 141 18.80 -9.68 12.24
C THR A 141 17.72 -10.69 12.65
N GLU A 142 17.46 -11.75 11.88
CA GLU A 142 16.37 -12.73 12.12
C GLU A 142 16.42 -13.42 13.49
N ASN A 143 17.63 -13.57 14.02
CA ASN A 143 17.88 -14.24 15.31
C ASN A 143 17.83 -13.29 16.51
N ILE A 144 17.56 -11.99 16.29
CA ILE A 144 17.40 -11.00 17.37
C ILE A 144 16.00 -11.16 17.97
N LYS A 145 15.91 -11.95 19.02
CA LYS A 145 14.65 -12.26 19.73
C LYS A 145 14.85 -12.01 21.21
N PRO A 146 14.58 -10.78 21.70
CA PRO A 146 14.75 -10.46 23.11
C PRO A 146 13.79 -11.27 23.97
N THR A 147 14.30 -11.76 25.11
CA THR A 147 13.49 -12.45 26.10
C THR A 147 12.62 -11.46 26.89
N PRO A 148 11.54 -11.92 27.55
CA PRO A 148 10.74 -11.05 28.43
C PRO A 148 11.58 -10.40 29.55
N ALA A 149 12.68 -11.03 29.96
CA ALA A 149 13.61 -10.45 30.95
C ALA A 149 14.42 -9.29 30.37
N ASP A 150 14.85 -9.41 29.10
CA ASP A 150 15.57 -8.36 28.40
C ASP A 150 14.66 -7.14 28.17
N ILE A 151 13.41 -7.38 27.79
CA ILE A 151 12.40 -6.33 27.58
C ILE A 151 12.15 -5.55 28.88
N ARG A 152 11.99 -6.24 30.01
CA ARG A 152 11.86 -5.61 31.34
C ARG A 152 13.10 -4.80 31.72
N ARG A 153 14.29 -5.36 31.49
CA ARG A 153 15.56 -4.67 31.77
C ARG A 153 15.70 -3.41 30.92
N TYR A 154 15.38 -3.52 29.62
CA TYR A 154 15.41 -2.38 28.71
C TYR A 154 14.45 -1.28 29.17
N TYR A 155 13.19 -1.63 29.44
CA TYR A 155 12.18 -0.69 29.90
C TYR A 155 12.62 0.04 31.18
N ASN A 156 13.14 -0.69 32.17
CA ASN A 156 13.62 -0.12 33.42
C ASN A 156 14.89 0.74 33.25
N SER A 157 15.61 0.59 32.15
CA SER A 157 16.79 1.41 31.82
C SER A 157 16.46 2.70 31.07
N LEU A 158 15.21 2.83 30.56
CA LEU A 158 14.81 4.02 29.82
C LEU A 158 14.63 5.22 30.77
N PRO A 159 15.19 6.39 30.41
CA PRO A 159 14.84 7.63 31.08
C PRO A 159 13.33 7.88 30.99
N ALA A 160 12.71 8.41 32.02
CA ALA A 160 11.25 8.67 32.05
C ALA A 160 10.76 9.48 30.84
N ASP A 161 11.58 10.42 30.36
CA ASP A 161 11.24 11.26 29.19
C ASP A 161 11.36 10.52 27.85
N SER A 162 12.06 9.38 27.82
CA SER A 162 12.21 8.53 26.63
C SER A 162 11.15 7.46 26.53
N ILE A 163 10.31 7.29 27.54
CA ILE A 163 9.15 6.37 27.49
C ILE A 163 8.05 7.07 26.71
N PRO A 164 7.61 6.54 25.57
CA PRO A 164 6.63 7.21 24.72
C PRO A 164 5.27 7.34 25.42
N MET A 165 4.56 8.41 25.08
CA MET A 165 3.16 8.58 25.45
C MET A 165 2.31 7.77 24.48
N MET A 166 1.48 6.88 25.01
CA MET A 166 0.50 6.11 24.26
C MET A 166 -0.79 6.92 24.15
N PRO A 167 -1.36 7.05 22.95
CA PRO A 167 -2.66 7.68 22.79
C PRO A 167 -3.75 6.85 23.46
N ALA A 168 -4.90 7.46 23.71
CA ALA A 168 -6.06 6.73 24.16
C ALA A 168 -6.49 5.71 23.10
N GLN A 169 -6.72 4.48 23.52
CA GLN A 169 -7.07 3.36 22.66
C GLN A 169 -8.34 2.66 23.16
N VAL A 170 -9.05 2.05 22.24
CA VAL A 170 -10.28 1.30 22.54
C VAL A 170 -10.28 -0.03 21.82
N GLU A 171 -10.86 -1.06 22.47
CA GLU A 171 -11.26 -2.30 21.81
C GLU A 171 -12.79 -2.30 21.68
N VAL A 172 -13.25 -2.53 20.46
CA VAL A 172 -14.66 -2.44 20.10
C VAL A 172 -15.13 -3.79 19.54
N GLN A 173 -16.28 -4.24 20.00
CA GLN A 173 -17.01 -5.33 19.36
C GLN A 173 -18.18 -4.75 18.58
N ILE A 174 -18.49 -5.35 17.43
CA ILE A 174 -19.58 -4.95 16.56
C ILE A 174 -20.52 -6.14 16.26
N LEU A 175 -21.79 -5.87 16.29
CA LEU A 175 -22.84 -6.71 15.74
C LEU A 175 -23.52 -5.93 14.64
N SER A 176 -23.45 -6.42 13.41
CA SER A 176 -24.09 -5.74 12.29
C SER A 176 -24.83 -6.70 11.38
N PHE A 177 -25.89 -6.21 10.78
CA PHE A 177 -26.57 -6.89 9.68
C PHE A 177 -27.11 -5.91 8.65
N GLU A 178 -27.28 -6.44 7.44
CA GLU A 178 -27.80 -5.69 6.33
C GLU A 178 -29.34 -5.66 6.42
N PRO A 179 -29.97 -4.49 6.27
CA PRO A 179 -31.40 -4.45 6.10
C PRO A 179 -31.84 -5.33 4.92
N PRO A 180 -32.95 -6.07 5.02
CA PRO A 180 -33.40 -6.93 3.94
C PRO A 180 -33.73 -6.09 2.68
N VAL A 181 -33.29 -6.58 1.54
CA VAL A 181 -33.61 -5.95 0.25
C VAL A 181 -34.98 -6.44 -0.20
N PRO A 182 -35.94 -5.55 -0.52
CA PRO A 182 -37.23 -5.95 -1.07
C PRO A 182 -37.10 -6.72 -2.38
N VAL A 183 -37.93 -7.75 -2.56
CA VAL A 183 -37.96 -8.56 -3.79
C VAL A 183 -38.24 -7.70 -5.02
N GLU A 184 -39.16 -6.74 -4.87
CA GLU A 184 -39.54 -5.79 -5.93
C GLU A 184 -38.35 -4.95 -6.40
N GLU A 185 -37.50 -4.51 -5.48
CA GLU A 185 -36.29 -3.74 -5.83
C GLU A 185 -35.27 -4.61 -6.56
N THR A 186 -35.11 -5.85 -6.10
CA THR A 186 -34.25 -6.83 -6.76
C THR A 186 -34.70 -7.09 -8.20
N GLU A 187 -35.98 -7.30 -8.43
CA GLU A 187 -36.51 -7.54 -9.78
C GLU A 187 -36.44 -6.28 -10.66
N ARG A 188 -36.67 -5.10 -10.09
CA ARG A 188 -36.48 -3.82 -10.80
C ARG A 188 -35.05 -3.67 -11.33
N ILE A 189 -34.04 -3.99 -10.52
CA ILE A 189 -32.64 -3.94 -10.92
C ILE A 189 -32.32 -4.98 -12.01
N LYS A 190 -32.78 -6.21 -11.83
CA LYS A 190 -32.57 -7.26 -12.82
C LYS A 190 -33.23 -6.90 -14.16
N GLN A 191 -34.42 -6.33 -14.14
CA GLN A 191 -35.12 -5.87 -15.33
C GLN A 191 -34.30 -4.77 -16.02
N ARG A 192 -33.79 -3.80 -15.27
CA ARG A 192 -32.97 -2.73 -15.83
C ARG A 192 -31.66 -3.24 -16.46
N LEU A 193 -31.04 -4.24 -15.87
CA LEU A 193 -29.85 -4.88 -16.44
C LEU A 193 -30.20 -5.68 -17.71
N ARG A 194 -31.38 -6.35 -17.78
CA ARG A 194 -31.88 -7.00 -19.01
C ARG A 194 -32.07 -5.98 -20.14
N GLU A 195 -32.70 -4.84 -19.84
CA GLU A 195 -32.87 -3.74 -20.79
C GLU A 195 -31.51 -3.21 -21.31
N PHE A 196 -30.51 -3.06 -20.44
CA PHE A 196 -29.17 -2.69 -20.90
C PHE A 196 -28.55 -3.76 -21.80
N THR A 197 -28.69 -5.03 -21.45
CA THR A 197 -28.21 -6.16 -22.26
C THR A 197 -28.85 -6.14 -23.65
N GLU A 198 -30.15 -5.97 -23.74
CA GLU A 198 -30.88 -5.90 -25.02
C GLU A 198 -30.44 -4.71 -25.87
N ARG A 199 -30.25 -3.54 -25.26
CA ARG A 199 -29.78 -2.33 -25.96
C ARG A 199 -28.37 -2.48 -26.53
N VAL A 200 -27.50 -3.20 -25.84
CA VAL A 200 -26.15 -3.51 -26.34
C VAL A 200 -26.19 -4.55 -27.43
N GLN A 201 -26.97 -5.62 -27.26
CA GLN A 201 -27.04 -6.72 -28.22
C GLN A 201 -27.70 -6.32 -29.57
N ASN A 202 -28.68 -5.42 -29.52
CA ASN A 202 -29.34 -4.92 -30.76
C ASN A 202 -28.61 -3.70 -31.35
N GLY A 203 -27.49 -3.25 -30.76
CA GLY A 203 -26.68 -2.14 -31.27
C GLY A 203 -27.25 -0.74 -31.00
N SER A 204 -28.33 -0.61 -30.22
CA SER A 204 -28.93 0.69 -29.89
C SER A 204 -28.18 1.48 -28.80
N ALA A 205 -27.25 0.85 -28.11
CA ALA A 205 -26.35 1.52 -27.15
C ALA A 205 -24.99 0.82 -27.07
N ASP A 206 -23.94 1.59 -26.78
CA ASP A 206 -22.63 1.06 -26.45
C ASP A 206 -22.55 0.72 -24.96
N PHE A 207 -21.92 -0.42 -24.63
CA PHE A 207 -21.79 -0.89 -23.26
C PHE A 207 -21.02 0.09 -22.39
N SER A 208 -19.92 0.67 -22.91
CA SER A 208 -19.10 1.62 -22.16
C SER A 208 -19.84 2.93 -21.85
N MET A 209 -20.73 3.34 -22.77
CA MET A 209 -21.60 4.50 -22.54
C MET A 209 -22.61 4.23 -21.41
N LEU A 210 -23.24 3.04 -21.43
CA LEU A 210 -24.17 2.64 -20.37
C LEU A 210 -23.45 2.50 -19.02
N ALA A 211 -22.23 1.96 -19.02
CA ALA A 211 -21.43 1.85 -17.81
C ALA A 211 -21.11 3.22 -17.22
N ARG A 212 -20.68 4.20 -18.03
CA ARG A 212 -20.42 5.57 -17.59
C ARG A 212 -21.64 6.28 -17.00
N LEU A 213 -22.83 6.01 -17.54
CA LEU A 213 -24.05 6.68 -17.13
C LEU A 213 -24.74 6.02 -15.93
N TYR A 214 -24.61 4.71 -15.79
CA TYR A 214 -25.48 3.95 -14.89
C TYR A 214 -24.76 3.02 -13.94
N SER A 215 -23.48 2.69 -14.16
CA SER A 215 -22.76 1.80 -13.24
C SER A 215 -22.50 2.48 -11.92
N GLU A 216 -22.78 1.78 -10.83
CA GLU A 216 -22.53 2.22 -9.46
C GLU A 216 -21.14 1.78 -8.96
N ASP A 217 -20.33 1.13 -9.79
CA ASP A 217 -18.88 1.06 -9.62
C ASP A 217 -18.24 2.30 -10.25
N THR A 218 -18.09 3.34 -9.44
CA THR A 218 -17.65 4.67 -9.89
C THR A 218 -16.23 4.66 -10.45
N GLU A 219 -15.37 3.75 -10.01
CA GLU A 219 -13.99 3.69 -10.48
C GLU A 219 -13.89 3.12 -11.91
N SER A 220 -14.55 1.99 -12.17
CA SER A 220 -14.57 1.44 -13.52
C SER A 220 -15.49 2.23 -14.45
N ALA A 221 -16.58 2.82 -13.95
CA ALA A 221 -17.51 3.63 -14.73
C ALA A 221 -16.81 4.78 -15.47
N LYS A 222 -15.86 5.48 -14.85
CA LYS A 222 -15.02 6.52 -15.47
C LYS A 222 -14.31 6.03 -16.74
N ARG A 223 -13.96 4.75 -16.76
CA ARG A 223 -13.30 4.05 -17.89
C ARG A 223 -14.29 3.23 -18.75
N GLY A 224 -15.60 3.51 -18.64
CA GLY A 224 -16.63 2.75 -19.38
C GLY A 224 -16.84 1.34 -18.85
N GLY A 225 -16.63 1.12 -17.57
CA GLY A 225 -16.77 -0.16 -16.87
C GLY A 225 -15.55 -1.08 -16.97
N GLU A 226 -14.45 -0.64 -17.59
CA GLU A 226 -13.26 -1.46 -17.86
C GLU A 226 -12.45 -1.68 -16.59
N LEU A 227 -12.08 -2.96 -16.34
CA LEU A 227 -11.28 -3.39 -15.18
C LEU A 227 -9.78 -3.49 -15.49
N GLY A 228 -9.39 -3.51 -16.79
CA GLY A 228 -8.04 -3.83 -17.23
C GLY A 228 -7.76 -5.34 -17.15
N PHE A 229 -6.51 -5.75 -17.38
CA PHE A 229 -6.11 -7.15 -17.32
C PHE A 229 -5.99 -7.66 -15.89
N VAL A 230 -6.94 -8.50 -15.47
CA VAL A 230 -7.01 -9.10 -14.14
C VAL A 230 -6.92 -10.61 -14.19
N GLY A 231 -6.31 -11.21 -13.18
CA GLY A 231 -6.30 -12.66 -12.97
C GLY A 231 -7.54 -13.13 -12.21
N ARG A 232 -7.85 -14.43 -12.28
CA ARG A 232 -9.02 -15.03 -11.61
C ARG A 232 -9.09 -14.73 -10.12
N GLY A 233 -7.97 -14.78 -9.41
CA GLY A 233 -7.90 -14.54 -7.96
C GLY A 233 -8.05 -13.09 -7.52
N GLN A 234 -8.12 -12.15 -8.47
CA GLN A 234 -8.34 -10.72 -8.20
C GLN A 234 -9.82 -10.33 -8.26
N LEU A 235 -10.70 -11.26 -8.61
CA LEU A 235 -12.14 -11.07 -8.76
C LEU A 235 -12.87 -11.97 -7.76
N VAL A 236 -14.04 -11.53 -7.31
CA VAL A 236 -14.90 -12.40 -6.49
C VAL A 236 -15.33 -13.64 -7.29
N PRO A 237 -15.46 -14.81 -6.63
CA PRO A 237 -15.65 -16.09 -7.31
C PRO A 237 -16.80 -16.12 -8.33
N GLU A 238 -17.95 -15.57 -7.96
CA GLU A 238 -19.16 -15.55 -8.79
C GLU A 238 -18.95 -14.70 -10.07
N PHE A 239 -18.25 -13.58 -9.94
CA PHE A 239 -17.91 -12.73 -11.08
C PHE A 239 -16.84 -13.39 -11.95
N ALA A 240 -15.80 -13.93 -11.34
CA ALA A 240 -14.70 -14.61 -12.03
C ALA A 240 -15.20 -15.82 -12.83
N GLU A 241 -16.12 -16.63 -12.27
CA GLU A 241 -16.72 -17.78 -12.96
C GLU A 241 -17.36 -17.35 -14.29
N VAL A 242 -18.16 -16.30 -14.28
CA VAL A 242 -18.85 -15.83 -15.48
C VAL A 242 -17.90 -15.12 -16.43
N ALA A 243 -17.04 -14.22 -15.92
CA ALA A 243 -16.15 -13.41 -16.75
C ALA A 243 -15.16 -14.27 -17.55
N PHE A 244 -14.53 -15.27 -16.91
CA PHE A 244 -13.56 -16.15 -17.57
C PHE A 244 -14.20 -17.15 -18.55
N ASN A 245 -15.51 -17.41 -18.45
CA ASN A 245 -16.26 -18.24 -19.40
C ASN A 245 -16.78 -17.46 -20.62
N LEU A 246 -16.67 -16.13 -20.64
CA LEU A 246 -17.03 -15.34 -21.83
C LEU A 246 -15.98 -15.59 -22.93
N ASN A 247 -16.45 -15.85 -24.15
CA ASN A 247 -15.60 -16.08 -25.32
C ASN A 247 -15.90 -15.14 -26.49
N ASP A 248 -17.02 -14.41 -26.44
CA ASP A 248 -17.47 -13.50 -27.50
C ASP A 248 -17.53 -12.06 -26.96
N PRO A 249 -16.67 -11.14 -27.47
CA PRO A 249 -16.68 -9.74 -27.07
C PRO A 249 -17.98 -8.99 -27.40
N LYS A 250 -18.79 -9.51 -28.33
CA LYS A 250 -20.07 -8.89 -28.72
C LYS A 250 -21.22 -9.26 -27.77
N ARG A 251 -21.03 -10.31 -26.96
CA ARG A 251 -22.06 -10.77 -26.04
C ARG A 251 -21.90 -10.17 -24.64
N VAL A 252 -23.05 -9.84 -24.06
CA VAL A 252 -23.15 -9.49 -22.64
C VAL A 252 -23.49 -10.75 -21.86
N SER A 253 -22.91 -10.89 -20.66
CA SER A 253 -23.17 -12.03 -19.78
C SER A 253 -24.62 -12.11 -19.30
N ARG A 254 -24.97 -13.25 -18.71
CA ARG A 254 -26.10 -13.31 -17.78
C ARG A 254 -25.88 -12.35 -16.61
N ILE A 255 -26.94 -11.99 -15.90
CA ILE A 255 -26.85 -11.22 -14.66
C ILE A 255 -26.12 -12.08 -13.62
N VAL A 256 -25.10 -11.49 -13.00
CA VAL A 256 -24.27 -12.09 -11.95
C VAL A 256 -24.58 -11.39 -10.64
N GLN A 257 -24.94 -12.14 -9.62
CA GLN A 257 -25.09 -11.62 -8.27
C GLN A 257 -23.80 -11.86 -7.50
N THR A 258 -23.29 -10.83 -6.85
CA THR A 258 -22.12 -10.87 -5.95
C THR A 258 -22.46 -10.16 -4.64
N GLU A 259 -21.56 -10.16 -3.69
CA GLU A 259 -21.70 -9.34 -2.50
C GLU A 259 -21.74 -7.83 -2.76
N TYR A 260 -21.26 -7.36 -3.93
CA TYR A 260 -21.30 -5.95 -4.32
C TYR A 260 -22.62 -5.54 -5.00
N GLY A 261 -23.45 -6.47 -5.44
CA GLY A 261 -24.71 -6.22 -6.14
C GLY A 261 -24.91 -7.11 -7.37
N TYR A 262 -25.59 -6.56 -8.38
CA TYR A 262 -25.93 -7.27 -9.62
C TYR A 262 -25.13 -6.69 -10.77
N HIS A 263 -24.49 -7.58 -11.55
CA HIS A 263 -23.58 -7.20 -12.62
C HIS A 263 -24.03 -7.80 -13.95
N ILE A 264 -23.74 -7.10 -15.03
CA ILE A 264 -23.57 -7.65 -16.37
C ILE A 264 -22.16 -7.37 -16.84
N ILE A 265 -21.57 -8.31 -17.57
CA ILE A 265 -20.16 -8.32 -17.94
C ILE A 265 -20.04 -8.46 -19.46
N GLN A 266 -19.09 -7.74 -20.06
CA GLN A 266 -18.72 -7.90 -21.46
C GLN A 266 -17.21 -8.11 -21.56
N LEU A 267 -16.81 -9.11 -22.35
CA LEU A 267 -15.42 -9.38 -22.65
C LEU A 267 -14.84 -8.26 -23.53
N ILE A 268 -13.61 -7.84 -23.28
CA ILE A 268 -12.80 -7.02 -24.19
C ILE A 268 -11.75 -7.91 -24.84
N GLU A 269 -10.88 -8.54 -24.02
CA GLU A 269 -9.76 -9.34 -24.52
C GLU A 269 -9.33 -10.40 -23.49
N LYS A 270 -8.77 -11.53 -23.95
CA LYS A 270 -8.09 -12.51 -23.10
C LYS A 270 -6.64 -12.61 -23.50
N LYS A 271 -5.74 -12.67 -22.49
CA LYS A 271 -4.29 -12.88 -22.65
C LYS A 271 -3.80 -13.92 -21.65
N GLY A 272 -3.60 -15.15 -22.09
CA GLY A 272 -3.22 -16.26 -21.23
C GLY A 272 -4.22 -16.44 -20.08
N GLU A 273 -3.73 -16.43 -18.85
CA GLU A 273 -4.52 -16.56 -17.63
C GLU A 273 -5.18 -15.25 -17.14
N ARG A 274 -5.12 -14.17 -17.93
CA ARG A 274 -5.67 -12.87 -17.59
C ARG A 274 -6.78 -12.49 -18.56
N ILE A 275 -7.79 -11.76 -18.04
CA ILE A 275 -8.91 -11.25 -18.81
C ILE A 275 -9.02 -9.74 -18.64
N ASN A 276 -9.25 -9.03 -19.76
CA ASN A 276 -9.75 -7.66 -19.72
C ASN A 276 -11.24 -7.68 -20.05
N CYS A 277 -12.06 -7.19 -19.13
CA CYS A 277 -13.50 -7.10 -19.28
C CYS A 277 -14.02 -5.78 -18.73
N ARG A 278 -15.25 -5.46 -19.09
CA ARG A 278 -15.98 -4.33 -18.54
C ARG A 278 -17.29 -4.81 -17.95
N HIS A 279 -17.78 -4.08 -16.96
CA HIS A 279 -19.02 -4.42 -16.28
C HIS A 279 -19.90 -3.21 -15.98
N ILE A 280 -21.16 -3.46 -15.72
CA ILE A 280 -22.11 -2.52 -15.13
C ILE A 280 -22.60 -3.14 -13.84
N LEU A 281 -22.41 -2.42 -12.73
CA LEU A 281 -22.89 -2.77 -11.41
C LEU A 281 -24.10 -1.92 -11.05
N LEU A 282 -25.19 -2.56 -10.61
CA LEU A 282 -26.30 -1.90 -9.93
C LEU A 282 -26.51 -2.52 -8.55
N ARG A 283 -26.78 -1.65 -7.56
CA ARG A 283 -27.03 -2.04 -6.16
C ARG A 283 -28.50 -1.86 -5.82
N PRO A 284 -29.13 -2.82 -5.11
CA PRO A 284 -30.49 -2.63 -4.61
C PRO A 284 -30.50 -1.48 -3.59
N ARG A 285 -31.51 -0.64 -3.66
CA ARG A 285 -31.73 0.44 -2.70
C ARG A 285 -32.61 -0.07 -1.57
N ILE A 286 -32.15 0.17 -0.34
CA ILE A 286 -32.89 -0.17 0.87
C ILE A 286 -33.85 0.98 1.17
N SER A 287 -35.12 0.68 1.38
CA SER A 287 -36.12 1.70 1.71
C SER A 287 -35.91 2.23 3.15
N ALA A 288 -36.43 3.43 3.42
CA ALA A 288 -36.40 3.97 4.79
C ALA A 288 -37.15 3.07 5.78
N THR A 289 -38.24 2.44 5.35
CA THR A 289 -39.03 1.52 6.20
C THR A 289 -38.22 0.27 6.54
N ASP A 290 -37.49 -0.33 5.56
CA ASP A 290 -36.69 -1.51 5.82
C ASP A 290 -35.52 -1.22 6.80
N LYS A 291 -34.94 -0.01 6.71
CA LYS A 291 -33.93 0.45 7.66
C LYS A 291 -34.51 0.59 9.06
N ILE A 292 -35.69 1.19 9.19
CA ILE A 292 -36.38 1.33 10.50
C ILE A 292 -36.65 -0.06 11.10
N ASN A 293 -37.22 -0.98 10.34
CA ASN A 293 -37.47 -2.35 10.80
C ASN A 293 -36.17 -3.06 11.22
N ALA A 294 -35.09 -2.86 10.51
CA ALA A 294 -33.78 -3.42 10.85
C ALA A 294 -33.24 -2.82 12.17
N ILE A 295 -33.37 -1.52 12.35
CA ILE A 295 -33.01 -0.82 13.61
C ILE A 295 -33.82 -1.31 14.79
N GLU A 296 -35.16 -1.43 14.67
CA GLU A 296 -36.04 -1.93 15.72
C GLU A 296 -35.72 -3.37 16.13
N ARG A 297 -35.40 -4.23 15.13
CA ARG A 297 -34.95 -5.59 15.41
C ARG A 297 -33.63 -5.59 16.17
N LEU A 298 -32.68 -4.73 15.76
CA LEU A 298 -31.38 -4.62 16.39
C LEU A 298 -31.48 -4.04 17.81
N ASP A 299 -32.40 -3.09 18.02
CA ASP A 299 -32.67 -2.56 19.36
C ASP A 299 -33.21 -3.63 20.31
N SER A 300 -34.12 -4.48 19.82
CA SER A 300 -34.61 -5.62 20.61
C SER A 300 -33.48 -6.55 21.06
N ILE A 301 -32.51 -6.83 20.18
CA ILE A 301 -31.32 -7.63 20.50
C ILE A 301 -30.42 -6.87 21.51
N ALA A 302 -30.18 -5.58 21.27
CA ALA A 302 -29.38 -4.75 22.16
C ALA A 302 -29.99 -4.66 23.59
N GLN A 303 -31.30 -4.62 23.70
CA GLN A 303 -32.00 -4.64 25.01
C GLN A 303 -31.78 -5.98 25.75
N LEU A 304 -31.85 -7.13 25.05
CA LEU A 304 -31.50 -8.42 25.65
C LEU A 304 -30.05 -8.45 26.16
N ILE A 305 -29.16 -7.84 25.45
CA ILE A 305 -27.74 -7.75 25.85
C ILE A 305 -27.60 -6.84 27.09
N ARG A 306 -28.19 -5.64 27.06
CA ARG A 306 -28.12 -4.69 28.18
C ARG A 306 -28.77 -5.23 29.48
N ASN A 307 -29.72 -6.15 29.34
CA ASN A 307 -30.40 -6.80 30.47
C ASN A 307 -29.72 -8.11 30.88
N ASP A 308 -28.50 -8.39 30.39
CA ASP A 308 -27.76 -9.63 30.66
C ASP A 308 -28.50 -10.94 30.29
N SER A 309 -29.58 -10.85 29.51
CA SER A 309 -30.32 -12.01 29.01
C SER A 309 -29.65 -12.72 27.87
N LEU A 310 -28.72 -12.05 27.19
CA LEU A 310 -27.91 -12.57 26.08
C LEU A 310 -26.52 -11.94 26.12
N GLN A 311 -25.49 -12.76 26.03
CA GLN A 311 -24.11 -12.24 25.93
C GLN A 311 -23.86 -11.65 24.55
N PHE A 312 -23.08 -10.57 24.47
CA PHE A 312 -22.78 -9.88 23.19
C PHE A 312 -22.17 -10.83 22.18
N GLU A 313 -21.22 -11.66 22.60
CA GLU A 313 -20.53 -12.65 21.77
C GLU A 313 -21.49 -13.68 21.17
N GLN A 314 -22.48 -14.13 21.97
CA GLN A 314 -23.53 -15.04 21.51
C GLN A 314 -24.46 -14.35 20.51
N ALA A 315 -24.83 -13.11 20.78
CA ALA A 315 -25.63 -12.31 19.85
C ALA A 315 -24.94 -12.13 18.49
N VAL A 316 -23.64 -11.89 18.52
CA VAL A 316 -22.83 -11.79 17.26
C VAL A 316 -22.91 -13.09 16.47
N ILE A 317 -22.68 -14.23 17.10
CA ILE A 317 -22.70 -15.54 16.40
C ILE A 317 -24.10 -15.84 15.84
N LEU A 318 -25.14 -15.47 16.54
CA LEU A 318 -26.52 -15.77 16.14
C LEU A 318 -27.09 -14.82 15.09
N PHE A 319 -26.69 -13.56 15.12
CA PHE A 319 -27.37 -12.50 14.35
C PHE A 319 -26.46 -11.68 13.44
N SER A 320 -25.14 -11.62 13.68
CA SER A 320 -24.26 -10.80 12.86
C SER A 320 -24.05 -11.41 11.48
N GLN A 321 -24.05 -10.55 10.47
CA GLN A 321 -23.76 -10.91 9.08
C GLN A 321 -22.40 -10.38 8.62
N ASP A 322 -21.63 -9.77 9.51
CA ASP A 322 -20.27 -9.32 9.23
C ASP A 322 -19.29 -10.49 9.30
N LYS A 323 -18.90 -10.99 8.14
CA LYS A 323 -17.95 -12.11 8.00
C LYS A 323 -16.58 -11.83 8.61
N ASN A 324 -16.19 -10.57 8.73
CA ASN A 324 -14.85 -10.18 9.21
C ASN A 324 -14.77 -10.30 10.74
N THR A 325 -15.88 -10.09 11.45
CA THR A 325 -15.88 -10.03 12.90
C THR A 325 -16.63 -11.19 13.56
N VAL A 326 -17.56 -11.85 12.85
CA VAL A 326 -18.39 -12.94 13.42
C VAL A 326 -17.55 -14.07 14.02
N MET A 327 -16.48 -14.49 13.34
CA MET A 327 -15.59 -15.57 13.81
C MET A 327 -14.71 -15.15 14.99
N ASN A 328 -14.62 -13.86 15.26
CA ASN A 328 -13.87 -13.26 16.37
C ASN A 328 -14.81 -12.65 17.42
N ALA A 329 -16.02 -13.22 17.54
CA ALA A 329 -17.04 -12.79 18.50
C ALA A 329 -17.35 -11.28 18.44
N GLY A 330 -17.33 -10.71 17.24
CA GLY A 330 -17.58 -9.31 16.98
C GLY A 330 -16.39 -8.39 17.18
N LEU A 331 -15.24 -8.87 17.66
CA LEU A 331 -14.06 -8.04 17.91
C LEU A 331 -13.52 -7.47 16.59
N MET A 332 -13.47 -6.15 16.53
CA MET A 332 -12.90 -5.43 15.38
C MET A 332 -11.38 -5.53 15.37
N ILE A 333 -10.81 -5.61 14.16
CA ILE A 333 -9.36 -5.63 13.94
C ILE A 333 -8.96 -4.39 13.18
N ASN A 334 -7.98 -3.68 13.70
CA ASN A 334 -7.42 -2.49 13.05
C ASN A 334 -6.58 -2.92 11.82
N PRO A 335 -6.97 -2.53 10.61
CA PRO A 335 -6.28 -2.94 9.39
C PRO A 335 -4.84 -2.41 9.29
N ASN A 336 -4.52 -1.33 10.01
CA ASN A 336 -3.21 -0.71 9.98
C ASN A 336 -2.21 -1.46 10.87
N THR A 337 -2.66 -1.99 12.01
CA THR A 337 -1.80 -2.63 13.02
C THR A 337 -1.96 -4.14 13.09
N GLY A 338 -3.07 -4.70 12.58
CA GLY A 338 -3.44 -6.10 12.73
C GLY A 338 -3.89 -6.48 14.15
N GLY A 339 -3.95 -5.53 15.07
CA GLY A 339 -4.39 -5.72 16.47
C GLY A 339 -5.86 -5.35 16.68
N SER A 340 -6.35 -5.55 17.92
CA SER A 340 -7.72 -5.19 18.31
C SER A 340 -7.86 -3.76 18.86
N GLN A 341 -6.74 -3.07 19.03
CA GLN A 341 -6.70 -1.72 19.57
C GLN A 341 -6.81 -0.68 18.46
N PHE A 342 -7.66 0.31 18.71
CA PHE A 342 -7.90 1.44 17.79
C PHE A 342 -7.66 2.75 18.52
N GLU A 343 -7.00 3.70 17.86
CA GLU A 343 -7.21 5.09 18.18
C GLU A 343 -8.56 5.53 17.63
N TYR A 344 -9.18 6.57 18.22
CA TYR A 344 -10.51 7.02 17.77
C TYR A 344 -10.54 7.44 16.28
N GLN A 345 -9.42 7.93 15.76
CA GLN A 345 -9.27 8.33 14.35
C GLN A 345 -9.19 7.15 13.36
N ASP A 346 -8.84 5.95 13.85
CA ASP A 346 -8.76 4.74 13.02
C ASP A 346 -10.12 4.06 12.83
N LEU A 347 -11.11 4.45 13.62
CA LEU A 347 -12.46 3.91 13.55
C LEU A 347 -13.29 4.64 12.49
N ALA A 348 -14.29 3.93 11.96
CA ALA A 348 -15.32 4.58 11.16
C ALA A 348 -16.01 5.69 11.99
N PRO A 349 -16.26 6.88 11.40
CA PRO A 349 -16.78 8.03 12.14
C PRO A 349 -18.06 7.73 12.92
N GLU A 350 -18.92 6.87 12.36
CA GLU A 350 -20.18 6.45 13.00
C GLU A 350 -19.92 5.63 14.25
N VAL A 351 -18.95 4.71 14.22
CA VAL A 351 -18.55 3.90 15.38
C VAL A 351 -17.89 4.79 16.43
N ALA A 352 -16.92 5.61 16.03
CA ALA A 352 -16.22 6.53 16.93
C ALA A 352 -17.19 7.43 17.69
N LYS A 353 -18.22 7.96 17.00
CA LYS A 353 -19.28 8.78 17.59
C LYS A 353 -20.07 8.04 18.67
N GLN A 354 -20.37 6.77 18.47
CA GLN A 354 -21.13 5.98 19.44
C GLN A 354 -20.32 5.74 20.71
N ILE A 355 -19.06 5.31 20.58
CA ILE A 355 -18.25 4.88 21.73
C ILE A 355 -17.62 6.03 22.51
N TYR A 356 -17.62 7.27 21.99
CA TYR A 356 -16.90 8.41 22.58
C TYR A 356 -17.28 8.65 24.06
N ASN A 357 -18.56 8.54 24.41
CA ASN A 357 -19.08 8.76 25.75
C ASN A 357 -19.39 7.46 26.51
N MET A 358 -19.07 6.28 25.93
CA MET A 358 -19.35 4.99 26.56
C MET A 358 -18.27 4.62 27.59
N GLN A 359 -18.66 3.83 28.55
CA GLN A 359 -17.79 3.15 29.50
C GLN A 359 -17.55 1.70 29.07
N GLU A 360 -16.52 1.07 29.64
CA GLU A 360 -16.25 -0.35 29.36
C GLU A 360 -17.49 -1.21 29.71
N GLY A 361 -17.85 -2.07 28.78
CA GLY A 361 -19.02 -2.92 28.86
C GLY A 361 -20.30 -2.33 28.28
N ASP A 362 -20.37 -1.02 28.07
CA ASP A 362 -21.56 -0.38 27.50
C ASP A 362 -21.84 -0.85 26.07
N VAL A 363 -23.14 -0.92 25.75
CA VAL A 363 -23.67 -1.27 24.43
C VAL A 363 -24.40 -0.07 23.84
N SER A 364 -24.03 0.35 22.63
CA SER A 364 -24.61 1.52 21.96
C SER A 364 -26.09 1.35 21.65
N GLN A 365 -26.75 2.45 21.30
CA GLN A 365 -28.00 2.37 20.54
C GLN A 365 -27.73 1.86 19.13
N PRO A 366 -28.70 1.20 18.46
CA PRO A 366 -28.57 0.84 17.07
C PRO A 366 -28.39 2.07 16.19
N PHE A 367 -27.50 1.96 15.20
CA PHE A 367 -27.22 3.03 14.26
C PHE A 367 -26.97 2.47 12.85
N VAL A 368 -27.02 3.35 11.86
CA VAL A 368 -26.66 3.02 10.46
C VAL A 368 -25.24 3.49 10.23
N MET A 369 -24.45 2.65 9.59
CA MET A 369 -23.11 2.99 9.12
C MET A 369 -22.88 2.48 7.71
N MET A 370 -21.82 2.99 7.05
CA MET A 370 -21.39 2.51 5.75
C MET A 370 -20.39 1.37 5.90
N ASP A 371 -20.71 0.20 5.36
CA ASP A 371 -19.70 -0.84 5.12
C ASP A 371 -18.82 -0.38 3.96
N GLN A 372 -17.59 0.02 4.27
CA GLN A 372 -16.65 0.57 3.31
C GLN A 372 -16.21 -0.46 2.26
N GLN A 373 -16.16 -1.75 2.61
CA GLN A 373 -15.75 -2.80 1.68
C GLN A 373 -16.83 -3.07 0.63
N LYS A 374 -18.08 -3.14 1.07
CA LYS A 374 -19.22 -3.43 0.20
C LYS A 374 -19.88 -2.17 -0.37
N ASN A 375 -19.48 -1.00 0.15
CA ASN A 375 -20.05 0.31 -0.17
C ASN A 375 -21.58 0.31 -0.09
N ARG A 376 -22.10 -0.13 1.07
CA ARG A 376 -23.54 -0.17 1.40
C ARG A 376 -23.79 0.09 2.86
N GLU A 377 -25.01 0.55 3.15
CA GLU A 377 -25.43 0.82 4.52
C GLU A 377 -25.74 -0.50 5.27
N VAL A 378 -25.28 -0.59 6.51
CA VAL A 378 -25.58 -1.66 7.45
C VAL A 378 -26.09 -1.06 8.75
N CYS A 379 -26.94 -1.81 9.46
CA CYS A 379 -27.35 -1.48 10.80
C CYS A 379 -26.42 -2.16 11.79
N ALA A 380 -25.93 -1.42 12.78
CA ALA A 380 -24.97 -1.93 13.74
C ALA A 380 -25.29 -1.52 15.18
N VAL A 381 -24.79 -2.33 16.11
CA VAL A 381 -24.64 -2.04 17.52
C VAL A 381 -23.21 -2.35 17.91
N VAL A 382 -22.60 -1.50 18.70
CA VAL A 382 -21.24 -1.69 19.18
C VAL A 382 -21.21 -1.81 20.70
N ARG A 383 -20.25 -2.59 21.20
CA ARG A 383 -19.91 -2.67 22.62
C ARG A 383 -18.50 -2.16 22.82
N LEU A 384 -18.30 -1.25 23.74
CA LEU A 384 -16.97 -0.86 24.19
C LEU A 384 -16.40 -1.93 25.09
N LYS A 385 -15.47 -2.73 24.57
CA LYS A 385 -14.91 -3.88 25.30
C LYS A 385 -13.82 -3.45 26.28
N LYS A 386 -12.93 -2.55 25.86
CA LYS A 386 -11.84 -1.99 26.68
C LYS A 386 -11.59 -0.55 26.28
N LYS A 387 -11.23 0.28 27.25
CA LYS A 387 -10.79 1.65 27.07
C LYS A 387 -9.48 1.85 27.81
N THR A 388 -8.47 2.33 27.11
CA THR A 388 -7.18 2.67 27.71
C THR A 388 -6.96 4.15 27.51
N ASP A 389 -6.84 4.91 28.59
CA ASP A 389 -6.59 6.34 28.53
C ASP A 389 -5.17 6.65 28.10
N VAL A 390 -4.91 7.92 27.74
CA VAL A 390 -3.57 8.40 27.42
C VAL A 390 -2.66 8.11 28.62
N HIS A 391 -1.56 7.39 28.37
CA HIS A 391 -0.64 7.00 29.43
C HIS A 391 0.79 6.89 28.89
N ARG A 392 1.79 6.89 29.78
CA ARG A 392 3.13 6.47 29.40
C ARG A 392 3.15 4.96 29.18
N ALA A 393 3.81 4.55 28.09
CA ALA A 393 3.91 3.13 27.76
C ALA A 393 4.35 2.30 28.99
N ASN A 394 3.71 1.17 29.19
CA ASN A 394 3.97 0.29 30.31
C ASN A 394 4.04 -1.19 29.87
N LEU A 395 4.63 -2.03 30.72
CA LEU A 395 4.85 -3.45 30.42
C LEU A 395 3.58 -4.30 30.46
N THR A 396 2.45 -3.78 30.95
CA THR A 396 1.18 -4.51 31.03
C THR A 396 0.39 -4.36 29.74
N ASP A 397 0.22 -3.13 29.29
CA ASP A 397 -0.63 -2.82 28.15
C ASP A 397 0.17 -2.74 26.83
N ASP A 398 1.43 -2.31 26.87
CA ASP A 398 2.25 -1.97 25.70
C ASP A 398 3.45 -2.89 25.48
N PHE A 399 3.40 -4.10 26.04
CA PHE A 399 4.52 -5.05 25.99
C PHE A 399 5.07 -5.28 24.59
N GLN A 400 4.20 -5.44 23.59
CA GLN A 400 4.61 -5.69 22.21
C GLN A 400 5.30 -4.48 21.58
N MET A 401 4.83 -3.28 21.88
CA MET A 401 5.47 -2.04 21.42
C MET A 401 6.85 -1.87 22.03
N ILE A 402 6.99 -2.08 23.35
CA ILE A 402 8.30 -2.01 24.05
C ILE A 402 9.26 -3.10 23.53
N LYS A 403 8.75 -4.30 23.25
CA LYS A 403 9.49 -5.38 22.59
C LYS A 403 9.99 -4.93 21.22
N SER A 404 9.14 -4.35 20.39
CA SER A 404 9.50 -3.85 19.06
C SER A 404 10.57 -2.73 19.15
N MET A 405 10.46 -1.83 20.11
CA MET A 405 11.49 -0.81 20.35
C MET A 405 12.86 -1.42 20.69
N LEU A 406 12.88 -2.46 21.53
CA LEU A 406 14.12 -3.17 21.86
C LEU A 406 14.66 -3.94 20.66
N GLU A 407 13.80 -4.64 19.89
CA GLU A 407 14.19 -5.35 18.67
C GLU A 407 14.81 -4.40 17.65
N GLN A 408 14.19 -3.26 17.42
CA GLN A 408 14.73 -2.22 16.52
C GLN A 408 16.07 -1.67 17.02
N LYS A 409 16.21 -1.44 18.33
CA LYS A 409 17.48 -0.99 18.91
C LYS A 409 18.57 -2.03 18.71
N LEU A 410 18.31 -3.28 19.09
CA LEU A 410 19.27 -4.37 18.97
C LEU A 410 19.66 -4.63 17.50
N SER A 411 18.70 -4.54 16.59
CA SER A 411 18.95 -4.69 15.14
C SER A 411 19.83 -3.56 14.60
N ARG A 412 19.58 -2.31 14.99
CA ARG A 412 20.46 -1.19 14.62
C ARG A 412 21.88 -1.36 15.17
N ASP A 413 22.00 -1.68 16.47
CA ASP A 413 23.30 -1.89 17.11
C ASP A 413 24.06 -3.05 16.44
N PHE A 414 23.38 -4.13 16.09
CA PHE A 414 23.95 -5.26 15.39
C PHE A 414 24.41 -4.88 13.97
N LEU A 415 23.56 -4.22 13.17
CA LEU A 415 23.91 -3.80 11.82
C LEU A 415 25.05 -2.79 11.81
N HIS A 416 25.07 -1.85 12.76
CA HIS A 416 26.18 -0.92 12.92
C HIS A 416 27.51 -1.66 13.18
N ASN A 417 27.54 -2.59 14.12
CA ASN A 417 28.74 -3.39 14.41
C ASN A 417 29.12 -4.30 13.23
N TRP A 418 28.12 -4.83 12.50
CA TRP A 418 28.36 -5.62 11.29
C TRP A 418 29.04 -4.77 10.20
N ILE A 419 28.57 -3.53 9.96
CA ILE A 419 29.19 -2.60 9.00
C ILE A 419 30.63 -2.32 9.40
N LEU A 420 30.90 -1.99 10.67
CA LEU A 420 32.27 -1.75 11.18
C LEU A 420 33.21 -2.96 10.98
N LYS A 421 32.66 -4.17 11.09
CA LYS A 421 33.41 -5.40 10.82
C LYS A 421 33.66 -5.56 9.30
N LYS A 422 32.61 -5.37 8.48
CA LYS A 422 32.70 -5.54 7.03
C LYS A 422 33.62 -4.52 6.34
N GLN A 423 33.70 -3.31 6.83
CA GLN A 423 34.68 -2.33 6.37
C GLN A 423 36.13 -2.87 6.42
N LYS A 424 36.47 -3.65 7.45
CA LYS A 424 37.81 -4.24 7.62
C LYS A 424 38.06 -5.46 6.76
N GLU A 425 37.00 -6.14 6.32
CA GLU A 425 37.05 -7.40 5.57
C GLU A 425 36.91 -7.17 4.04
N THR A 426 36.45 -5.99 3.62
CA THR A 426 36.17 -5.65 2.24
C THR A 426 37.23 -4.66 1.72
N TYR A 427 37.64 -4.83 0.47
CA TYR A 427 38.49 -3.85 -0.18
C TYR A 427 37.73 -2.53 -0.36
N ILE A 428 38.32 -1.42 0.15
CA ILE A 428 37.72 -0.10 0.06
C ILE A 428 38.79 0.88 -0.44
N GLN A 429 38.45 1.68 -1.43
CA GLN A 429 39.31 2.75 -1.93
C GLN A 429 38.45 4.01 -2.11
N ILE A 430 38.94 5.12 -1.57
CA ILE A 430 38.31 6.44 -1.66
C ILE A 430 39.26 7.39 -2.38
N SER A 431 38.77 8.12 -3.37
CA SER A 431 39.53 9.16 -4.06
C SER A 431 39.96 10.26 -3.06
N PRO A 432 41.19 10.77 -3.17
CA PRO A 432 41.74 11.69 -2.16
C PRO A 432 40.89 12.91 -1.85
N GLU A 433 40.16 13.42 -2.84
CA GLU A 433 39.26 14.57 -2.69
C GLU A 433 38.05 14.30 -1.80
N TRP A 434 37.69 13.02 -1.59
CA TRP A 434 36.53 12.56 -0.85
C TRP A 434 36.89 11.98 0.53
N GLN A 435 38.17 12.03 0.94
CA GLN A 435 38.64 11.50 2.23
C GLN A 435 38.47 12.48 3.40
N GLY A 436 38.22 13.76 3.12
CA GLY A 436 38.15 14.82 4.13
C GLY A 436 36.84 14.91 4.93
N CYS A 437 36.04 13.87 4.94
CA CYS A 437 34.71 13.83 5.55
C CYS A 437 34.75 13.28 6.98
N ASP A 438 33.82 13.77 7.81
CA ASP A 438 33.51 13.19 9.13
C ASP A 438 32.43 12.11 8.92
N PHE A 439 32.88 10.87 8.73
CA PHE A 439 32.02 9.73 8.41
C PHE A 439 31.35 9.16 9.68
N GLU A 440 30.16 8.65 9.53
CA GLU A 440 29.44 7.93 10.60
C GLU A 440 30.20 6.64 11.02
N TYR A 441 30.84 5.98 10.05
CA TYR A 441 31.62 4.77 10.27
C TYR A 441 33.12 5.07 10.06
N PRO A 442 33.95 4.99 11.11
CA PRO A 442 35.31 5.53 11.07
C PRO A 442 36.34 4.72 10.26
N ASN A 443 36.00 3.50 9.82
CA ASN A 443 36.97 2.59 9.20
C ASN A 443 36.92 2.57 7.65
N TRP A 444 36.55 3.68 7.01
CA TRP A 444 36.54 3.76 5.54
C TRP A 444 37.93 4.01 4.96
N ILE A 445 38.84 4.62 5.73
CA ILE A 445 40.18 4.95 5.31
C ILE A 445 41.13 4.03 6.07
N HIS A 446 41.90 3.21 5.34
CA HIS A 446 42.89 2.29 5.89
C HIS A 446 44.31 2.76 5.60
#